data_277b2e6af6c0526f835d4e838876ae3e
#
_entry.id   277b2e6af6c0526f835d4e838876ae3e
#
_cell.length_a   1.000
_cell.length_b   1.000
_cell.length_c   1.000
_cell.angle_alpha   90.00
_cell.angle_beta   90.00
_cell.angle_gamma   90.00
#
_symmetry.space_group_name_H-M   'P 1'
#
loop_
_entity.id
_entity.type
_entity.pdbx_description
1 polymer ?
#
loop_
_entity_poly.entity_id
_entity_poly.type
_entity_poly.pdbx_seq_one_letter_code
_entity_poly.pdbx_strand_id
1 'polypeptide(L)'
;MGAMNAVDLASLLCSRLCHDLMSPVGALNNGIELMADETDPAMRDKCLELLTDSARATANKLKFFRLAFGAGGGFGELIDAREGKTALEGIFGAERRIELGWMVSQDKLPKGAMKLLLTLAMIAGDALVRGGRLDIGAESNGDGTELAIRAEGPKVLLDQTLRETLINGEPANGQVEPRAAGAWLAHALAQEGGGTIQLSDPSTELLVIGAALPAQG
;
A
#
# COMPACT_ATOMS: atom_id res chain seq x y z
N MET A 1 9.53 -16.44 -22.40
CA MET A 1 9.99 -15.44 -21.42
C MET A 1 9.81 -16.09 -20.05
N GLY A 2 10.78 -16.03 -19.15
CA GLY A 2 10.70 -16.72 -17.87
C GLY A 2 9.72 -15.99 -16.93
N ALA A 3 8.95 -16.77 -16.17
CA ALA A 3 8.13 -16.21 -15.08
C ALA A 3 9.03 -15.41 -14.12
N MET A 4 8.49 -14.31 -13.55
CA MET A 4 9.21 -13.49 -12.56
C MET A 4 9.71 -14.37 -11.42
N ASN A 5 11.00 -14.30 -11.14
CA ASN A 5 11.60 -15.05 -10.04
C ASN A 5 11.68 -14.21 -8.75
N ALA A 6 12.00 -14.84 -7.63
CA ALA A 6 12.07 -14.19 -6.33
C ALA A 6 13.11 -13.04 -6.28
N VAL A 7 14.20 -13.12 -7.05
CA VAL A 7 15.25 -12.08 -7.10
C VAL A 7 14.73 -10.85 -7.85
N ASP A 8 14.03 -11.06 -8.96
CA ASP A 8 13.42 -9.97 -9.73
C ASP A 8 12.37 -9.24 -8.91
N LEU A 9 11.49 -9.97 -8.20
CA LEU A 9 10.52 -9.39 -7.30
C LEU A 9 11.19 -8.56 -6.19
N ALA A 10 12.20 -9.13 -5.52
CA ALA A 10 12.92 -8.42 -4.47
C ALA A 10 13.54 -7.11 -5.00
N SER A 11 14.14 -7.16 -6.19
CA SER A 11 14.74 -5.98 -6.84
C SER A 11 13.69 -4.91 -7.16
N LEU A 12 12.51 -5.30 -7.67
CA LEU A 12 11.42 -4.39 -7.98
C LEU A 12 10.81 -3.77 -6.72
N LEU A 13 10.59 -4.56 -5.65
CA LEU A 13 10.09 -4.05 -4.37
C LEU A 13 11.10 -3.11 -3.71
N CYS A 14 12.40 -3.43 -3.74
CA CYS A 14 13.45 -2.53 -3.27
C CYS A 14 13.46 -1.21 -4.06
N SER A 15 13.35 -1.27 -5.39
CA SER A 15 13.28 -0.09 -6.25
C SER A 15 12.06 0.78 -5.92
N ARG A 16 10.88 0.18 -5.72
CA ARG A 16 9.66 0.88 -5.30
C ARG A 16 9.85 1.54 -3.94
N LEU A 17 10.38 0.82 -2.96
CA LEU A 17 10.62 1.32 -1.61
C LEU A 17 11.59 2.52 -1.64
N CYS A 18 12.72 2.39 -2.35
CA CYS A 18 13.67 3.49 -2.50
C CYS A 18 13.02 4.71 -3.15
N HIS A 19 12.27 4.53 -4.24
CA HIS A 19 11.54 5.60 -4.91
C HIS A 19 10.61 6.33 -3.96
N ASP A 20 9.81 5.60 -3.19
CA ASP A 20 8.79 6.20 -2.32
C ASP A 20 9.39 6.89 -1.09
N LEU A 21 10.62 6.52 -0.68
CA LEU A 21 11.36 7.17 0.41
C LEU A 21 12.21 8.36 -0.05
N MET A 22 12.59 8.43 -1.33
CA MET A 22 13.45 9.52 -1.83
C MET A 22 12.84 10.90 -1.58
N SER A 23 11.54 11.07 -1.79
CA SER A 23 10.88 12.37 -1.62
C SER A 23 10.93 12.88 -0.17
N PRO A 24 10.45 12.16 0.85
CA PRO A 24 10.49 12.67 2.22
C PRO A 24 11.92 12.75 2.78
N VAL A 25 12.85 11.87 2.38
CA VAL A 25 14.26 11.95 2.79
C VAL A 25 14.95 13.15 2.14
N GLY A 26 14.66 13.43 0.86
CA GLY A 26 15.15 14.64 0.18
C GLY A 26 14.64 15.92 0.85
N ALA A 27 13.36 15.95 1.27
CA ALA A 27 12.81 17.08 2.02
C ALA A 27 13.48 17.27 3.38
N LEU A 28 13.88 16.18 4.07
CA LEU A 28 14.70 16.27 5.31
C LEU A 28 16.04 16.93 5.03
N ASN A 29 16.78 16.49 4.00
CA ASN A 29 18.07 17.08 3.67
C ASN A 29 17.95 18.57 3.32
N ASN A 30 16.98 18.92 2.46
CA ASN A 30 16.73 20.33 2.09
C ASN A 30 16.35 21.17 3.32
N GLY A 31 15.52 20.63 4.25
CA GLY A 31 15.16 21.33 5.48
C GLY A 31 16.36 21.57 6.41
N ILE A 32 17.30 20.61 6.49
CA ILE A 32 18.54 20.75 7.28
C ILE A 32 19.44 21.82 6.64
N GLU A 33 19.62 21.82 5.32
CA GLU A 33 20.40 22.83 4.61
C GLU A 33 19.81 24.24 4.79
N LEU A 34 18.49 24.38 4.66
CA LEU A 34 17.82 25.66 4.89
C LEU A 34 17.99 26.14 6.34
N MET A 35 17.93 25.26 7.31
CA MET A 35 18.11 25.59 8.74
C MET A 35 19.53 26.06 9.07
N ALA A 36 20.54 25.65 8.32
CA ALA A 36 21.93 25.98 8.62
C ALA A 36 22.23 27.49 8.51
N ASP A 37 21.62 28.16 7.54
CA ASP A 37 21.86 29.57 7.24
C ASP A 37 20.69 30.48 7.63
N GLU A 38 19.56 29.92 8.09
CA GLU A 38 18.36 30.68 8.41
C GLU A 38 18.46 31.36 9.78
N THR A 39 18.26 32.65 9.83
CA THR A 39 18.32 33.49 11.03
C THR A 39 16.97 34.04 11.46
N ASP A 40 15.98 34.09 10.56
CA ASP A 40 14.62 34.53 10.89
C ASP A 40 13.88 33.46 11.72
N PRO A 41 13.44 33.76 12.96
CA PRO A 41 12.75 32.80 13.80
C PRO A 41 11.50 32.18 13.14
N ALA A 42 10.70 32.97 12.41
CA ALA A 42 9.48 32.48 11.78
C ALA A 42 9.79 31.48 10.63
N MET A 43 10.87 31.69 9.91
CA MET A 43 11.32 30.75 8.88
C MET A 43 11.93 29.49 9.48
N ARG A 44 12.67 29.62 10.60
CA ARG A 44 13.20 28.46 11.35
C ARG A 44 12.05 27.55 11.84
N ASP A 45 10.97 28.11 12.34
CA ASP A 45 9.81 27.35 12.78
C ASP A 45 9.19 26.57 11.61
N LYS A 46 9.04 27.18 10.43
CA LYS A 46 8.57 26.49 9.22
C LYS A 46 9.51 25.37 8.76
N CYS A 47 10.80 25.57 8.85
CA CYS A 47 11.78 24.52 8.54
C CYS A 47 11.66 23.34 9.53
N LEU A 48 11.44 23.61 10.83
CA LEU A 48 11.21 22.56 11.83
C LEU A 48 9.89 21.78 11.57
N GLU A 49 8.83 22.46 11.17
CA GLU A 49 7.59 21.79 10.74
C GLU A 49 7.84 20.87 9.55
N LEU A 50 8.53 21.36 8.50
CA LEU A 50 8.89 20.56 7.32
C LEU A 50 9.73 19.33 7.70
N LEU A 51 10.73 19.50 8.55
CA LEU A 51 11.57 18.40 9.05
C LEU A 51 10.76 17.38 9.84
N THR A 52 9.87 17.84 10.72
CA THR A 52 9.01 16.98 11.54
C THR A 52 8.06 16.16 10.67
N ASP A 53 7.41 16.79 9.70
CA ASP A 53 6.45 16.12 8.81
C ASP A 53 7.15 15.13 7.88
N SER A 54 8.31 15.51 7.34
CA SER A 54 9.12 14.63 6.48
C SER A 54 9.67 13.41 7.23
N ALA A 55 10.11 13.60 8.49
CA ALA A 55 10.53 12.50 9.35
C ALA A 55 9.37 11.55 9.67
N ARG A 56 8.19 12.12 9.98
CA ARG A 56 6.96 11.34 10.23
C ARG A 56 6.53 10.56 9.00
N ALA A 57 6.52 11.20 7.82
CA ALA A 57 6.19 10.55 6.55
C ALA A 57 7.15 9.39 6.24
N THR A 58 8.46 9.59 6.43
CA THR A 58 9.47 8.55 6.26
C THR A 58 9.22 7.36 7.19
N ALA A 59 9.02 7.63 8.49
CA ALA A 59 8.76 6.60 9.48
C ALA A 59 7.47 5.80 9.19
N ASN A 60 6.40 6.49 8.76
CA ASN A 60 5.13 5.85 8.42
C ASN A 60 5.26 4.95 7.19
N LYS A 61 5.94 5.41 6.13
CA LYS A 61 6.22 4.60 4.95
C LYS A 61 7.05 3.36 5.29
N LEU A 62 8.10 3.50 6.11
CA LEU A 62 8.90 2.36 6.56
C LEU A 62 8.09 1.35 7.37
N LYS A 63 7.23 1.81 8.29
CA LYS A 63 6.33 0.94 9.07
C LYS A 63 5.38 0.18 8.13
N PHE A 64 4.77 0.89 7.17
CA PHE A 64 3.88 0.28 6.18
C PHE A 64 4.60 -0.78 5.35
N PHE A 65 5.75 -0.45 4.75
CA PHE A 65 6.48 -1.39 3.90
C PHE A 65 6.98 -2.62 4.67
N ARG A 66 7.39 -2.44 5.94
CA ARG A 66 7.74 -3.56 6.81
C ARG A 66 6.56 -4.51 7.02
N LEU A 67 5.35 -3.97 7.16
CA LEU A 67 4.15 -4.79 7.40
C LEU A 67 3.62 -5.41 6.09
N ALA A 68 3.57 -4.66 4.99
CA ALA A 68 3.03 -5.10 3.71
C ALA A 68 3.98 -6.02 2.94
N PHE A 69 5.29 -5.69 2.90
CA PHE A 69 6.26 -6.39 2.05
C PHE A 69 7.27 -7.24 2.84
N GLY A 70 7.55 -6.87 4.08
CA GLY A 70 8.57 -7.52 4.89
C GLY A 70 8.10 -8.81 5.57
N ALA A 71 9.00 -9.38 6.37
CA ALA A 71 8.66 -10.45 7.32
C ALA A 71 7.90 -9.93 8.56
N GLY A 72 7.39 -8.67 8.50
CA GLY A 72 6.71 -7.98 9.60
C GLY A 72 5.52 -8.75 10.18
N GLY A 73 5.14 -8.42 11.42
CA GLY A 73 4.15 -9.15 12.21
C GLY A 73 4.77 -10.21 13.13
N GLY A 74 6.13 -10.25 13.23
CA GLY A 74 6.83 -11.24 14.07
C GLY A 74 6.75 -12.67 13.50
N PHE A 75 7.00 -13.66 14.36
CA PHE A 75 6.88 -15.09 14.01
C PHE A 75 5.45 -15.63 14.13
N GLY A 76 4.47 -14.76 14.47
CA GLY A 76 3.06 -15.15 14.62
C GLY A 76 2.36 -15.29 13.27
N GLU A 77 1.39 -16.19 13.20
CA GLU A 77 0.52 -16.39 12.03
C GLU A 77 -0.57 -15.31 11.91
N LEU A 78 -0.84 -14.58 13.00
CA LEU A 78 -1.87 -13.55 13.09
C LEU A 78 -1.27 -12.17 13.37
N ILE A 79 -1.82 -11.13 12.73
CA ILE A 79 -1.44 -9.73 12.92
C ILE A 79 -2.63 -8.94 13.48
N ASP A 80 -2.39 -8.05 14.46
CA ASP A 80 -3.42 -7.15 15.00
C ASP A 80 -3.94 -6.23 13.90
N ALA A 81 -5.26 -6.19 13.73
CA ALA A 81 -5.90 -5.38 12.68
C ALA A 81 -5.66 -3.87 12.87
N ARG A 82 -5.42 -3.42 14.11
CA ARG A 82 -5.06 -2.03 14.43
C ARG A 82 -3.69 -1.64 13.86
N GLU A 83 -2.72 -2.58 13.80
CA GLU A 83 -1.43 -2.30 13.16
C GLU A 83 -1.61 -1.98 11.68
N GLY A 84 -2.44 -2.77 10.98
CA GLY A 84 -2.79 -2.53 9.59
C GLY A 84 -3.48 -1.18 9.38
N LYS A 85 -4.49 -0.88 10.20
CA LYS A 85 -5.17 0.42 10.17
C LYS A 85 -4.21 1.59 10.35
N THR A 86 -3.39 1.54 11.41
CA THR A 86 -2.41 2.60 11.72
C THR A 86 -1.38 2.78 10.59
N ALA A 87 -0.95 1.68 9.96
CA ALA A 87 -0.03 1.74 8.83
C ALA A 87 -0.65 2.45 7.63
N LEU A 88 -1.93 2.18 7.31
CA LEU A 88 -2.65 2.84 6.22
C LEU A 88 -2.95 4.32 6.54
N GLU A 89 -3.39 4.64 7.76
CA GLU A 89 -3.56 6.02 8.21
C GLU A 89 -2.24 6.82 8.06
N GLY A 90 -1.10 6.17 8.33
CA GLY A 90 0.21 6.78 8.21
C GLY A 90 0.62 7.13 6.78
N ILE A 91 0.20 6.36 5.77
CA ILE A 91 0.55 6.61 4.36
C ILE A 91 -0.49 7.43 3.61
N PHE A 92 -1.75 7.42 4.06
CA PHE A 92 -2.87 8.14 3.42
C PHE A 92 -3.32 9.37 4.18
N GLY A 93 -2.61 9.80 5.23
CA GLY A 93 -2.97 10.93 6.07
C GLY A 93 -3.33 12.22 5.33
N ALA A 94 -3.52 13.32 6.05
CA ALA A 94 -4.13 14.56 5.58
C ALA A 94 -3.59 15.14 4.24
N GLU A 95 -2.33 14.87 3.90
CA GLU A 95 -1.70 15.35 2.67
C GLU A 95 -2.33 14.77 1.39
N ARG A 96 -2.77 13.51 1.40
CA ARG A 96 -3.35 12.84 0.22
C ARG A 96 -4.84 13.12 0.02
N ARG A 97 -5.50 13.81 0.93
CA ARG A 97 -6.95 14.08 0.90
C ARG A 97 -7.77 12.80 0.72
N ILE A 98 -7.33 11.71 1.35
CA ILE A 98 -8.02 10.42 1.34
C ILE A 98 -8.69 10.23 2.71
N GLU A 99 -10.01 10.08 2.70
CA GLU A 99 -10.78 9.66 3.86
C GLU A 99 -10.74 8.13 3.96
N LEU A 100 -10.19 7.60 5.06
CA LEU A 100 -10.07 6.17 5.28
C LEU A 100 -11.28 5.63 6.05
N GLY A 101 -12.06 4.74 5.44
CA GLY A 101 -13.08 3.92 6.11
C GLY A 101 -12.49 2.56 6.49
N TRP A 102 -12.65 2.14 7.75
CA TRP A 102 -12.15 0.87 8.25
C TRP A 102 -13.30 0.00 8.76
N MET A 103 -13.58 -1.10 8.04
CA MET A 103 -14.68 -2.03 8.29
C MET A 103 -14.16 -3.45 8.54
N VAL A 104 -13.05 -3.58 9.26
CA VAL A 104 -12.49 -4.86 9.70
C VAL A 104 -13.00 -5.12 11.11
N SER A 105 -13.83 -6.16 11.28
CA SER A 105 -14.48 -6.49 12.56
C SER A 105 -13.60 -7.35 13.47
N GLN A 106 -12.67 -8.11 12.91
CA GLN A 106 -11.76 -8.98 13.66
C GLN A 106 -10.61 -8.19 14.29
N ASP A 107 -10.24 -8.57 15.53
CA ASP A 107 -9.06 -7.99 16.20
C ASP A 107 -7.75 -8.40 15.52
N LYS A 108 -7.73 -9.56 14.87
CA LYS A 108 -6.55 -10.12 14.21
C LYS A 108 -6.91 -10.75 12.87
N LEU A 109 -6.01 -10.63 11.91
CA LEU A 109 -6.09 -11.28 10.60
C LEU A 109 -4.89 -12.20 10.37
N PRO A 110 -5.07 -13.28 9.56
CA PRO A 110 -3.95 -14.07 9.07
C PRO A 110 -2.90 -13.19 8.38
N LYS A 111 -1.63 -13.50 8.60
CA LYS A 111 -0.51 -12.68 8.08
C LYS A 111 -0.57 -12.48 6.56
N GLY A 112 -0.89 -13.54 5.81
CA GLY A 112 -1.08 -13.45 4.35
C GLY A 112 -2.23 -12.52 3.97
N ALA A 113 -3.37 -12.64 4.65
CA ALA A 113 -4.53 -11.78 4.43
C ALA A 113 -4.24 -10.30 4.75
N MET A 114 -3.53 -10.03 5.85
CA MET A 114 -3.12 -8.66 6.21
C MET A 114 -2.18 -8.05 5.17
N LYS A 115 -1.17 -8.80 4.69
CA LYS A 115 -0.26 -8.33 3.65
C LYS A 115 -1.01 -8.04 2.35
N LEU A 116 -1.89 -8.95 1.94
CA LEU A 116 -2.72 -8.77 0.75
C LEU A 116 -3.63 -7.53 0.90
N LEU A 117 -4.32 -7.39 2.03
CA LEU A 117 -5.19 -6.24 2.33
C LEU A 117 -4.42 -4.92 2.21
N LEU A 118 -3.26 -4.81 2.84
CA LEU A 118 -2.43 -3.61 2.83
C LEU A 118 -1.94 -3.28 1.41
N THR A 119 -1.51 -4.29 0.66
CA THR A 119 -1.01 -4.11 -0.69
C THR A 119 -2.13 -3.67 -1.64
N LEU A 120 -3.31 -4.29 -1.55
CA LEU A 120 -4.48 -3.89 -2.34
C LEU A 120 -4.99 -2.49 -1.96
N ALA A 121 -5.02 -2.16 -0.66
CA ALA A 121 -5.40 -0.84 -0.18
C ALA A 121 -4.42 0.26 -0.67
N MET A 122 -3.12 -0.03 -0.71
CA MET A 122 -2.12 0.89 -1.28
C MET A 122 -2.39 1.15 -2.76
N ILE A 123 -2.62 0.11 -3.55
CA ILE A 123 -2.91 0.22 -4.99
C ILE A 123 -4.19 1.02 -5.23
N ALA A 124 -5.26 0.74 -4.46
CA ALA A 124 -6.53 1.44 -4.57
C ALA A 124 -6.42 2.92 -4.15
N GLY A 125 -5.64 3.22 -3.10
CA GLY A 125 -5.36 4.58 -2.66
C GLY A 125 -4.51 5.36 -3.68
N ASP A 126 -3.52 4.72 -4.32
CA ASP A 126 -2.74 5.35 -5.40
C ASP A 126 -3.61 5.64 -6.64
N ALA A 127 -4.69 4.88 -6.84
CA ALA A 127 -5.67 5.14 -7.92
C ALA A 127 -6.52 6.40 -7.68
N LEU A 128 -6.64 6.88 -6.43
CA LEU A 128 -7.37 8.12 -6.07
C LEU A 128 -6.55 9.37 -6.40
N VAL A 129 -6.42 9.70 -7.68
CA VAL A 129 -5.53 10.77 -8.20
C VAL A 129 -5.82 12.15 -7.61
N ARG A 130 -7.07 12.43 -7.24
CA ARG A 130 -7.52 13.72 -6.67
C ARG A 130 -8.04 13.59 -5.25
N GLY A 131 -7.63 12.53 -4.54
CA GLY A 131 -8.21 12.18 -3.24
C GLY A 131 -9.59 11.55 -3.38
N GLY A 132 -10.24 11.35 -2.25
CA GLY A 132 -11.55 10.69 -2.18
C GLY A 132 -11.68 9.83 -0.95
N ARG A 133 -12.51 8.80 -1.03
CA ARG A 133 -12.78 7.86 0.04
C ARG A 133 -12.21 6.48 -0.29
N LEU A 134 -11.52 5.90 0.68
CA LEU A 134 -10.97 4.54 0.62
C LEU A 134 -11.55 3.71 1.75
N ASP A 135 -12.54 2.86 1.44
CA ASP A 135 -13.14 1.93 2.38
C ASP A 135 -12.43 0.58 2.30
N ILE A 136 -12.09 0.03 3.46
CA ILE A 136 -11.32 -1.21 3.60
C ILE A 136 -12.08 -2.13 4.55
N GLY A 137 -12.49 -3.30 4.04
CA GLY A 137 -13.18 -4.34 4.76
C GLY A 137 -12.40 -5.65 4.74
N ALA A 138 -12.50 -6.40 5.82
CA ALA A 138 -12.07 -7.78 5.90
C ALA A 138 -13.00 -8.55 6.82
N GLU A 139 -13.34 -9.78 6.41
CA GLU A 139 -14.12 -10.71 7.22
C GLU A 139 -13.45 -12.08 7.16
N SER A 140 -13.20 -12.68 8.33
CA SER A 140 -12.67 -14.03 8.44
C SER A 140 -13.68 -14.91 9.14
N ASN A 141 -13.93 -16.08 8.56
CA ASN A 141 -14.81 -17.11 9.09
C ASN A 141 -14.14 -18.49 8.97
N GLY A 142 -14.86 -19.57 9.28
CA GLY A 142 -14.33 -20.95 9.19
C GLY A 142 -13.93 -21.36 7.76
N ASP A 143 -14.44 -20.68 6.73
CA ASP A 143 -14.20 -21.01 5.31
C ASP A 143 -13.02 -20.22 4.73
N GLY A 144 -12.58 -19.14 5.41
CA GLY A 144 -11.46 -18.33 4.93
C GLY A 144 -11.52 -16.86 5.33
N THR A 145 -10.83 -16.02 4.55
CA THR A 145 -10.82 -14.57 4.72
C THR A 145 -11.21 -13.89 3.43
N GLU A 146 -12.24 -13.07 3.48
CA GLU A 146 -12.67 -12.19 2.38
C GLU A 146 -12.19 -10.76 2.63
N LEU A 147 -11.68 -10.14 1.59
CA LEU A 147 -11.16 -8.77 1.60
C LEU A 147 -11.93 -7.95 0.58
N ALA A 148 -12.31 -6.74 0.93
CA ALA A 148 -12.98 -5.79 0.05
C ALA A 148 -12.37 -4.40 0.22
N ILE A 149 -11.92 -3.80 -0.88
CA ILE A 149 -11.40 -2.45 -0.92
C ILE A 149 -12.22 -1.66 -1.93
N ARG A 150 -12.76 -0.52 -1.51
CA ARG A 150 -13.53 0.39 -2.36
C ARG A 150 -12.86 1.77 -2.35
N ALA A 151 -12.45 2.22 -3.52
CA ALA A 151 -11.94 3.57 -3.75
C ALA A 151 -12.92 4.37 -4.58
N GLU A 152 -13.39 5.50 -4.08
CA GLU A 152 -14.34 6.38 -4.72
C GLU A 152 -13.86 7.83 -4.64
N GLY A 153 -13.93 8.57 -5.75
CA GLY A 153 -13.47 9.94 -5.79
C GLY A 153 -13.68 10.63 -7.14
N PRO A 154 -13.35 11.92 -7.23
CA PRO A 154 -13.55 12.72 -8.45
C PRO A 154 -12.77 12.19 -9.67
N LYS A 155 -11.71 11.43 -9.43
CA LYS A 155 -10.94 10.76 -10.48
C LYS A 155 -10.23 9.55 -9.91
N VAL A 156 -10.65 8.38 -10.35
CA VAL A 156 -10.03 7.08 -10.03
C VAL A 156 -9.35 6.55 -11.29
N LEU A 157 -8.07 6.20 -11.18
CA LEU A 157 -7.28 5.73 -12.31
C LEU A 157 -6.43 4.52 -11.89
N LEU A 158 -6.86 3.34 -12.27
CA LEU A 158 -6.06 2.13 -12.22
C LEU A 158 -5.71 1.74 -13.65
N ASP A 159 -4.44 1.88 -14.03
CA ASP A 159 -4.02 1.62 -15.40
C ASP A 159 -4.13 0.13 -15.78
N GLN A 160 -4.15 -0.15 -17.07
CA GLN A 160 -4.36 -1.50 -17.60
C GLN A 160 -3.25 -2.46 -17.18
N THR A 161 -2.00 -2.01 -17.12
CA THR A 161 -0.86 -2.82 -16.66
C THR A 161 -1.05 -3.31 -15.24
N LEU A 162 -1.51 -2.43 -14.32
CA LEU A 162 -1.79 -2.81 -12.93
C LEU A 162 -2.97 -3.78 -12.85
N ARG A 163 -4.04 -3.56 -13.65
CA ARG A 163 -5.19 -4.48 -13.70
C ARG A 163 -4.78 -5.88 -14.15
N GLU A 164 -4.05 -5.97 -15.24
CA GLU A 164 -3.58 -7.24 -15.79
C GLU A 164 -2.63 -7.94 -14.82
N THR A 165 -1.71 -7.20 -14.19
CA THR A 165 -0.79 -7.77 -13.22
C THR A 165 -1.51 -8.29 -11.98
N LEU A 166 -2.54 -7.59 -11.47
CA LEU A 166 -3.36 -8.05 -10.34
C LEU A 166 -4.08 -9.36 -10.65
N ILE A 167 -4.64 -9.50 -11.85
CA ILE A 167 -5.46 -10.66 -12.22
C ILE A 167 -4.60 -11.82 -12.72
N ASN A 168 -3.61 -11.55 -13.58
CA ASN A 168 -2.87 -12.57 -14.32
C ASN A 168 -1.44 -12.81 -13.80
N GLY A 169 -0.94 -11.97 -12.89
CA GLY A 169 0.44 -12.02 -12.39
C GLY A 169 1.45 -11.33 -13.31
N GLU A 170 1.06 -11.00 -14.54
CA GLU A 170 1.92 -10.32 -15.51
C GLU A 170 1.08 -9.45 -16.46
N PRO A 171 1.62 -8.33 -16.94
CA PRO A 171 0.96 -7.54 -17.97
C PRO A 171 1.10 -8.21 -19.34
N ALA A 172 0.26 -7.81 -20.31
CA ALA A 172 0.25 -8.38 -21.66
C ALA A 172 1.61 -8.28 -22.39
N ASN A 173 2.45 -7.31 -22.06
CA ASN A 173 3.81 -7.16 -22.61
C ASN A 173 4.86 -8.07 -21.94
N GLY A 174 4.48 -8.82 -20.89
CA GLY A 174 5.36 -9.75 -20.18
C GLY A 174 6.48 -9.10 -19.36
N GLN A 175 6.43 -7.78 -19.13
CA GLN A 175 7.41 -7.06 -18.31
C GLN A 175 6.73 -6.33 -17.16
N VAL A 176 7.06 -6.73 -15.92
CA VAL A 176 6.58 -6.04 -14.72
C VAL A 176 7.51 -4.88 -14.39
N GLU A 177 6.98 -3.68 -14.46
CA GLU A 177 7.70 -2.47 -14.07
C GLU A 177 7.70 -2.29 -12.53
N PRO A 178 8.65 -1.50 -11.95
CA PRO A 178 8.70 -1.26 -10.51
C PRO A 178 7.38 -0.77 -9.90
N ARG A 179 6.61 0.05 -10.64
CA ARG A 179 5.29 0.53 -10.20
C ARG A 179 4.25 -0.60 -10.06
N ALA A 180 4.40 -1.69 -10.81
CA ALA A 180 3.51 -2.85 -10.76
C ALA A 180 3.98 -3.93 -9.78
N ALA A 181 5.12 -3.74 -9.10
CA ALA A 181 5.66 -4.72 -8.14
C ALA A 181 4.66 -5.05 -7.01
N GLY A 182 3.92 -4.05 -6.51
CA GLY A 182 2.86 -4.27 -5.53
C GLY A 182 1.70 -5.11 -6.08
N ALA A 183 1.29 -4.87 -7.33
CA ALA A 183 0.22 -5.64 -7.98
C ALA A 183 0.66 -7.10 -8.20
N TRP A 184 1.89 -7.32 -8.60
CA TRP A 184 2.45 -8.66 -8.73
C TRP A 184 2.54 -9.38 -7.37
N LEU A 185 3.01 -8.67 -6.32
CA LEU A 185 3.04 -9.23 -4.97
C LEU A 185 1.64 -9.60 -4.48
N ALA A 186 0.64 -8.74 -4.71
CA ALA A 186 -0.74 -9.04 -4.33
C ALA A 186 -1.25 -10.30 -5.04
N HIS A 187 -1.02 -10.42 -6.36
CA HIS A 187 -1.35 -11.62 -7.11
C HIS A 187 -0.66 -12.86 -6.53
N ALA A 188 0.65 -12.79 -6.30
CA ALA A 188 1.42 -13.92 -5.76
C ALA A 188 0.92 -14.33 -4.36
N LEU A 189 0.64 -13.38 -3.46
CA LEU A 189 0.07 -13.65 -2.14
C LEU A 189 -1.30 -14.33 -2.22
N ALA A 190 -2.16 -13.89 -3.15
CA ALA A 190 -3.46 -14.52 -3.36
C ALA A 190 -3.29 -15.94 -3.86
N GLN A 191 -2.43 -16.20 -4.84
CA GLN A 191 -2.16 -17.53 -5.39
C GLN A 191 -1.52 -18.47 -4.35
N GLU A 192 -0.54 -17.99 -3.57
CA GLU A 192 0.08 -18.76 -2.49
C GLU A 192 -0.95 -19.17 -1.42
N GLY A 193 -1.92 -18.29 -1.12
CA GLY A 193 -3.04 -18.58 -0.24
C GLY A 193 -4.16 -19.42 -0.87
N GLY A 194 -4.02 -19.87 -2.12
CA GLY A 194 -5.07 -20.59 -2.86
C GLY A 194 -6.29 -19.73 -3.19
N GLY A 195 -6.14 -18.41 -3.14
CA GLY A 195 -7.21 -17.45 -3.32
C GLY A 195 -7.27 -16.80 -4.70
N THR A 196 -8.16 -15.81 -4.82
CA THR A 196 -8.39 -15.06 -6.07
C THR A 196 -8.53 -13.57 -5.80
N ILE A 197 -8.21 -12.76 -6.83
CA ILE A 197 -8.49 -11.31 -6.82
C ILE A 197 -9.51 -11.00 -7.93
N GLN A 198 -10.46 -10.14 -7.64
CA GLN A 198 -11.47 -9.65 -8.56
C GLN A 198 -11.45 -8.12 -8.58
N LEU A 199 -11.70 -7.54 -9.74
CA LEU A 199 -11.76 -6.09 -9.94
C LEU A 199 -13.12 -5.72 -10.56
N SER A 200 -13.67 -4.58 -10.12
CA SER A 200 -14.80 -3.97 -10.82
C SER A 200 -14.42 -3.60 -12.25
N ASP A 201 -15.42 -3.45 -13.10
CA ASP A 201 -15.24 -2.87 -14.44
C ASP A 201 -14.55 -1.49 -14.34
N PRO A 202 -13.77 -1.11 -15.37
CA PRO A 202 -13.13 0.20 -15.40
C PRO A 202 -14.16 1.33 -15.24
N SER A 203 -13.93 2.20 -14.25
CA SER A 203 -14.73 3.39 -14.00
C SER A 203 -13.80 4.54 -13.63
N THR A 204 -14.19 5.77 -13.92
CA THR A 204 -13.44 6.97 -13.57
C THR A 204 -13.73 7.49 -12.14
N GLU A 205 -14.75 6.95 -11.48
CA GLU A 205 -15.21 7.43 -10.17
C GLU A 205 -15.16 6.36 -9.08
N LEU A 206 -15.13 5.08 -9.48
CA LEU A 206 -15.19 3.95 -8.54
C LEU A 206 -14.27 2.81 -8.97
N LEU A 207 -13.51 2.30 -8.00
CA LEU A 207 -12.76 1.04 -8.09
C LEU A 207 -13.14 0.16 -6.91
N VAL A 208 -13.53 -1.08 -7.19
CA VAL A 208 -13.71 -2.11 -6.17
C VAL A 208 -12.73 -3.24 -6.45
N ILE A 209 -12.01 -3.65 -5.42
CA ILE A 209 -11.11 -4.80 -5.43
C ILE A 209 -11.61 -5.77 -4.37
N GLY A 210 -11.95 -6.98 -4.78
CA GLY A 210 -12.27 -8.11 -3.90
C GLY A 210 -11.14 -9.13 -3.91
N ALA A 211 -10.90 -9.79 -2.78
CA ALA A 211 -10.04 -10.97 -2.71
C ALA A 211 -10.60 -11.97 -1.71
N ALA A 212 -10.49 -13.26 -2.04
CA ALA A 212 -10.89 -14.35 -1.17
C ALA A 212 -9.72 -15.30 -0.98
N LEU A 213 -9.39 -15.61 0.27
CA LEU A 213 -8.37 -16.56 0.68
C LEU A 213 -9.05 -17.69 1.45
N PRO A 214 -9.03 -18.94 0.98
CA PRO A 214 -9.61 -20.07 1.72
C PRO A 214 -8.89 -20.28 3.06
N ALA A 215 -9.56 -20.93 4.02
CA ALA A 215 -8.95 -21.31 5.27
C ALA A 215 -7.75 -22.23 5.00
N GLN A 216 -6.64 -21.93 5.64
CA GLN A 216 -5.49 -22.85 5.61
C GLN A 216 -5.77 -23.95 6.63
N GLY A 217 -5.89 -25.19 6.14
CA GLY A 217 -6.11 -26.38 6.95
C GLY A 217 -4.90 -26.75 7.83
#